data_c1999813f47362e5661fd5dcc7e37eb3
#
_entry.id   c1999813f47362e5661fd5dcc7e37eb3
#
_cell.length_a   1.000
_cell.length_b   1.000
_cell.length_c   1.000
_cell.angle_alpha   90.00
_cell.angle_beta   90.00
_cell.angle_gamma   90.00
#
_symmetry.space_group_name_H-M   'P 1'
#
loop_
_entity.id
_entity.type
_entity.pdbx_description
1 polymer ?
#
loop_
_entity_poly.entity_id
_entity_poly.type
_entity_poly.pdbx_seq_one_letter_code
_entity_poly.pdbx_strand_id
1 'polypeptide(L)'
;MLGEQIGELTGRVIGTRVLPGEDYRYVKMEATIQQSGQIYGVQATDIGTYTVFERVPGQLYGEGQGILEAEGEGAIWNGHGVGKMAGNGMAMSIRFSVAYQAGSDGKLSRLKDCLVIGEHEVDADGNTKTRFWEWK
;
A
#
# COMPACT_ATOMS: atom_id res chain seq x y z
N MET A 1 -18.34 -3.18 -8.21
CA MET A 1 -18.53 -1.87 -7.57
C MET A 1 -17.85 -1.86 -6.20
N LEU A 2 -17.55 -0.69 -5.70
CA LEU A 2 -16.89 -0.56 -4.41
C LEU A 2 -17.81 -1.05 -3.29
N GLY A 3 -17.29 -1.97 -2.49
CA GLY A 3 -18.01 -2.53 -1.36
C GLY A 3 -17.74 -1.76 -0.07
N GLU A 4 -17.88 -2.43 1.06
CA GLU A 4 -17.64 -1.82 2.36
C GLU A 4 -16.15 -1.61 2.61
N GLN A 5 -15.85 -0.65 3.49
CA GLN A 5 -14.49 -0.49 3.99
C GLN A 5 -14.16 -1.70 4.87
N ILE A 6 -13.07 -2.38 4.54
CA ILE A 6 -12.67 -3.60 5.25
C ILE A 6 -11.55 -3.36 6.26
N GLY A 7 -10.91 -2.20 6.21
CA GLY A 7 -9.86 -1.92 7.16
C GLY A 7 -9.20 -0.57 7.02
N GLU A 8 -8.37 -0.27 8.01
CA GLU A 8 -7.54 0.92 8.06
C GLU A 8 -6.26 0.59 8.83
N LEU A 9 -5.14 0.97 8.25
CA LEU A 9 -3.83 0.82 8.87
C LEU A 9 -3.14 2.18 8.91
N THR A 10 -2.38 2.40 9.98
CA THR A 10 -1.55 3.60 10.14
C THR A 10 -0.14 3.20 10.52
N GLY A 11 0.82 4.01 10.16
CA GLY A 11 2.21 3.72 10.47
C GLY A 11 3.17 4.75 9.92
N ARG A 12 4.30 4.27 9.42
CA ARG A 12 5.38 5.16 8.97
C ARG A 12 6.13 4.56 7.81
N VAL A 13 6.73 5.45 7.01
CA VAL A 13 7.82 5.08 6.11
C VAL A 13 9.04 4.85 6.99
N ILE A 14 9.60 3.65 6.95
CA ILE A 14 10.74 3.26 7.78
C ILE A 14 12.06 3.23 7.02
N GLY A 15 12.04 3.41 5.72
CA GLY A 15 13.23 3.51 4.90
C GLY A 15 12.91 3.93 3.50
N THR A 16 13.84 4.62 2.87
CA THR A 16 13.71 5.03 1.48
C THR A 16 15.02 4.78 0.75
N ARG A 17 14.93 4.55 -0.55
CA ARG A 17 16.09 4.37 -1.40
C ARG A 17 15.82 5.03 -2.74
N VAL A 18 16.79 5.77 -3.24
CA VAL A 18 16.73 6.39 -4.56
C VAL A 18 17.28 5.40 -5.58
N LEU A 19 16.51 5.14 -6.61
CA LEU A 19 16.87 4.21 -7.69
C LEU A 19 16.98 4.98 -9.01
N PRO A 20 17.79 4.49 -9.96
CA PRO A 20 17.85 5.12 -11.27
C PRO A 20 16.50 4.99 -11.99
N GLY A 21 16.04 6.10 -12.55
CA GLY A 21 14.87 6.11 -13.41
C GLY A 21 15.23 5.72 -14.82
N GLU A 22 14.23 5.37 -15.60
CA GLU A 22 14.42 5.10 -17.03
C GLU A 22 14.71 6.41 -17.77
N ASP A 23 15.60 6.34 -18.73
CA ASP A 23 16.01 7.49 -19.56
C ASP A 23 16.60 8.64 -18.75
N TYR A 24 16.95 8.42 -17.49
CA TYR A 24 17.52 9.44 -16.59
C TYR A 24 16.64 10.69 -16.44
N ARG A 25 15.38 10.61 -16.81
CA ARG A 25 14.48 11.78 -16.70
C ARG A 25 13.85 11.92 -15.34
N TYR A 26 13.47 10.82 -14.73
CA TYR A 26 12.79 10.82 -13.43
C TYR A 26 13.46 9.82 -12.51
N VAL A 27 13.51 10.18 -11.25
CA VAL A 27 14.07 9.31 -10.21
C VAL A 27 12.99 8.37 -9.72
N LYS A 28 13.35 7.10 -9.54
CA LYS A 28 12.50 6.15 -8.82
C LYS A 28 12.81 6.24 -7.33
N MET A 29 11.78 6.25 -6.51
CA MET A 29 11.92 6.14 -5.06
C MET A 29 11.39 4.80 -4.61
N GLU A 30 12.16 4.10 -3.80
CA GLU A 30 11.70 2.92 -3.10
C GLU A 30 11.40 3.30 -1.67
N ALA A 31 10.25 2.91 -1.15
CA ALA A 31 9.86 3.18 0.23
C ALA A 31 9.39 1.88 0.88
N THR A 32 9.85 1.66 2.11
CA THR A 32 9.36 0.57 2.94
C THR A 32 8.50 1.18 4.03
N ILE A 33 7.29 0.64 4.19
CA ILE A 33 6.32 1.10 5.19
C ILE A 33 6.06 -0.01 6.20
N GLN A 34 5.77 0.39 7.41
CA GLN A 34 5.31 -0.50 8.45
C GLN A 34 4.07 0.12 9.07
N GLN A 35 2.98 -0.63 9.09
CA GLN A 35 1.69 -0.13 9.52
C GLN A 35 0.98 -1.15 10.40
N SER A 36 0.03 -0.70 11.20
CA SER A 36 -0.83 -1.55 11.99
C SER A 36 -2.23 -0.97 12.09
N GLY A 37 -3.18 -1.82 12.38
CA GLY A 37 -4.59 -1.45 12.48
C GLY A 37 -5.47 -2.67 12.38
N GLN A 38 -6.59 -2.56 11.70
CA GLN A 38 -7.55 -3.66 11.58
C GLN A 38 -7.91 -3.94 10.13
N ILE A 39 -8.04 -5.22 9.82
CA ILE A 39 -8.57 -5.72 8.55
C ILE A 39 -9.64 -6.74 8.91
N TYR A 40 -10.86 -6.56 8.41
CA TYR A 40 -12.02 -7.37 8.76
C TYR A 40 -12.23 -7.50 10.28
N GLY A 41 -11.96 -6.40 11.02
CA GLY A 41 -12.08 -6.41 12.48
C GLY A 41 -10.96 -7.14 13.21
N VAL A 42 -9.96 -7.65 12.51
CA VAL A 42 -8.83 -8.38 13.09
C VAL A 42 -7.63 -7.47 13.18
N GLN A 43 -6.98 -7.42 14.33
CA GLN A 43 -5.75 -6.66 14.50
C GLN A 43 -4.66 -7.21 13.59
N ALA A 44 -4.06 -6.35 12.80
CA ALA A 44 -3.09 -6.73 11.78
C ALA A 44 -1.91 -5.77 11.75
N THR A 45 -0.78 -6.30 11.31
CA THR A 45 0.41 -5.51 11.00
C THR A 45 0.80 -5.78 9.55
N ASP A 46 1.38 -4.77 8.92
CA ASP A 46 1.74 -4.82 7.51
C ASP A 46 3.12 -4.24 7.33
N ILE A 47 3.93 -4.92 6.57
CA ILE A 47 5.21 -4.39 6.11
C ILE A 47 5.30 -4.60 4.60
N GLY A 48 5.62 -3.54 3.89
CA GLY A 48 5.68 -3.61 2.45
C GLY A 48 6.68 -2.63 1.88
N THR A 49 7.12 -2.92 0.69
CA THR A 49 8.04 -2.06 -0.06
C THR A 49 7.42 -1.78 -1.42
N TYR A 50 7.41 -0.51 -1.78
CA TYR A 50 6.92 -0.11 -3.09
C TYR A 50 7.88 0.87 -3.75
N THR A 51 7.84 0.91 -5.07
CA THR A 51 8.55 1.90 -5.85
C THR A 51 7.55 2.88 -6.44
N VAL A 52 7.90 4.16 -6.43
CA VAL A 52 7.11 5.22 -7.07
C VAL A 52 8.00 6.02 -8.00
N PHE A 53 7.43 6.42 -9.12
CA PHE A 53 8.11 7.31 -10.06
C PHE A 53 7.08 8.14 -10.80
N GLU A 54 7.52 9.28 -11.30
CA GLU A 54 6.67 10.15 -12.10
C GLU A 54 6.64 9.62 -13.53
N ARG A 55 5.58 8.90 -13.88
CA ARG A 55 5.47 8.23 -15.17
C ARG A 55 5.18 9.22 -16.30
N VAL A 56 4.32 10.18 -16.03
CA VAL A 56 4.09 11.36 -16.86
C VAL A 56 4.05 12.57 -15.93
N PRO A 57 4.27 13.79 -16.42
CA PRO A 57 4.27 14.95 -15.55
C PRO A 57 3.03 15.04 -14.68
N GLY A 58 3.23 15.14 -13.37
CA GLY A 58 2.16 15.24 -12.37
C GLY A 58 1.53 13.93 -11.94
N GLN A 59 1.88 12.80 -12.57
CA GLN A 59 1.34 11.50 -12.17
C GLN A 59 2.42 10.62 -11.58
N LEU A 60 2.21 10.19 -10.34
CA LEU A 60 3.01 9.12 -9.75
C LEU A 60 2.40 7.77 -10.14
N TYR A 61 3.27 6.83 -10.45
CA TYR A 61 2.91 5.44 -10.60
C TYR A 61 3.69 4.63 -9.57
N GLY A 62 2.99 3.75 -8.87
CA GLY A 62 3.60 2.92 -7.84
C GLY A 62 3.25 1.46 -8.01
N GLU A 63 4.18 0.59 -7.62
CA GLU A 63 3.93 -0.85 -7.54
C GLU A 63 4.71 -1.40 -6.37
N GLY A 64 4.16 -2.43 -5.72
CA GLY A 64 4.79 -2.96 -4.53
C GLY A 64 4.23 -4.29 -4.08
N GLN A 65 4.82 -4.78 -3.01
CA GLN A 65 4.49 -6.04 -2.38
C GLN A 65 4.76 -5.96 -0.89
N GLY A 66 4.11 -6.85 -0.15
CA GLY A 66 4.29 -6.87 1.28
C GLY A 66 3.65 -8.08 1.94
N ILE A 67 3.70 -8.07 3.26
CA ILE A 67 3.15 -9.13 4.09
C ILE A 67 2.25 -8.49 5.14
N LEU A 68 1.00 -8.91 5.14
CA LEU A 68 0.03 -8.60 6.18
C LEU A 68 0.01 -9.77 7.15
N GLU A 69 0.12 -9.51 8.44
CA GLU A 69 0.10 -10.53 9.47
C GLU A 69 -0.99 -10.24 10.49
N ALA A 70 -1.72 -11.29 10.88
CA ALA A 70 -2.74 -11.20 11.93
C ALA A 70 -2.81 -12.55 12.63
N GLU A 71 -2.63 -12.54 13.96
CA GLU A 71 -2.78 -13.73 14.81
C GLU A 71 -2.01 -14.96 14.33
N GLY A 72 -0.75 -14.75 13.89
CA GLY A 72 0.11 -15.82 13.43
C GLY A 72 -0.10 -16.25 11.99
N GLU A 73 -1.04 -15.64 11.29
CA GLU A 73 -1.26 -15.89 9.86
C GLU A 73 -0.65 -14.79 9.02
N GLY A 74 -0.26 -15.12 7.80
CA GLY A 74 0.26 -14.14 6.85
C GLY A 74 -0.54 -14.13 5.56
N ALA A 75 -0.67 -12.95 4.97
CA ALA A 75 -1.20 -12.78 3.63
C ALA A 75 -0.21 -11.94 2.84
N ILE A 76 0.27 -12.50 1.74
CA ILE A 76 1.23 -11.80 0.86
C ILE A 76 0.43 -11.00 -0.14
N TRP A 77 0.79 -9.72 -0.29
CA TRP A 77 0.10 -8.86 -1.25
C TRP A 77 1.06 -8.32 -2.30
N ASN A 78 0.50 -8.05 -3.46
CA ASN A 78 1.13 -7.22 -4.47
C ASN A 78 0.07 -6.36 -5.14
N GLY A 79 0.50 -5.19 -5.58
CA GLY A 79 -0.42 -4.23 -6.14
C GLY A 79 0.28 -3.10 -6.85
N HIS A 80 -0.53 -2.23 -7.41
CA HIS A 80 -0.05 -1.03 -8.06
C HIS A 80 -1.11 0.07 -7.98
N GLY A 81 -0.66 1.28 -8.23
CA GLY A 81 -1.56 2.42 -8.14
C GLY A 81 -1.02 3.65 -8.83
N VAL A 82 -1.85 4.68 -8.80
CA VAL A 82 -1.52 5.99 -9.35
C VAL A 82 -1.83 7.05 -8.30
N GLY A 83 -1.12 8.15 -8.39
CA GLY A 83 -1.33 9.24 -7.44
C GLY A 83 -0.55 10.49 -7.82
N LYS A 84 -0.33 11.31 -6.83
CA LYS A 84 0.39 12.57 -7.02
C LYS A 84 1.06 13.00 -5.72
N MET A 85 2.06 13.84 -5.84
CA MET A 85 2.64 14.52 -4.68
C MET A 85 1.59 15.46 -4.09
N ALA A 86 1.51 15.47 -2.77
CA ALA A 86 0.44 16.17 -2.04
C ALA A 86 1.00 17.31 -1.17
N GLY A 87 2.12 17.90 -1.56
CA GLY A 87 2.74 19.00 -0.82
C GLY A 87 4.24 18.83 -0.71
N ASN A 88 4.80 19.20 0.44
CA ASN A 88 6.24 19.19 0.67
C ASN A 88 6.72 17.86 1.23
N GLY A 89 8.03 17.63 1.13
CA GLY A 89 8.68 16.45 1.69
C GLY A 89 8.20 15.16 1.03
N MET A 90 7.82 14.20 1.86
CA MET A 90 7.39 12.88 1.41
C MET A 90 5.88 12.80 1.11
N ALA A 91 5.16 13.91 1.23
CA ALA A 91 3.70 13.92 1.13
C ALA A 91 3.22 13.46 -0.25
N MET A 92 2.37 12.43 -0.27
CA MET A 92 1.76 11.92 -1.49
C MET A 92 0.43 11.24 -1.20
N SER A 93 -0.39 11.14 -2.23
CA SER A 93 -1.70 10.49 -2.17
C SER A 93 -1.80 9.51 -3.32
N ILE A 94 -2.03 8.25 -3.01
CA ILE A 94 -2.09 7.18 -4.00
C ILE A 94 -3.40 6.41 -3.87
N ARG A 95 -3.96 6.05 -5.02
CA ARG A 95 -5.09 5.13 -5.13
C ARG A 95 -4.57 3.85 -5.77
N PHE A 96 -4.84 2.71 -5.15
CA PHE A 96 -4.21 1.47 -5.57
C PHE A 96 -5.19 0.31 -5.59
N SER A 97 -4.80 -0.74 -6.28
CA SER A 97 -5.45 -2.04 -6.22
C SER A 97 -4.44 -3.08 -5.75
N VAL A 98 -4.91 -4.05 -5.00
CA VAL A 98 -4.04 -5.08 -4.44
C VAL A 98 -4.75 -6.43 -4.43
N ALA A 99 -3.98 -7.47 -4.74
CA ALA A 99 -4.41 -8.86 -4.64
C ALA A 99 -3.58 -9.55 -3.55
N TYR A 100 -4.21 -10.49 -2.87
CA TYR A 100 -3.60 -11.20 -1.75
C TYR A 100 -3.49 -12.69 -2.03
N GLN A 101 -2.40 -13.27 -1.54
CA GLN A 101 -2.26 -14.71 -1.37
C GLN A 101 -2.40 -15.00 0.11
N ALA A 102 -3.46 -15.71 0.49
CA ALA A 102 -3.75 -16.03 1.88
C ALA A 102 -4.11 -17.50 2.00
N GLY A 103 -4.05 -18.03 3.22
CA GLY A 103 -4.44 -19.41 3.50
C GLY A 103 -5.92 -19.66 3.24
N SER A 104 -6.29 -20.94 3.09
CA SER A 104 -7.67 -21.33 2.78
C SER A 104 -8.61 -21.26 3.98
N ASP A 105 -8.06 -21.22 5.19
CA ASP A 105 -8.81 -21.11 6.43
C ASP A 105 -8.11 -20.10 7.33
N GLY A 106 -8.80 -19.65 8.37
CA GLY A 106 -8.30 -18.64 9.26
C GLY A 106 -8.89 -17.26 8.97
N LYS A 107 -8.46 -16.26 9.72
CA LYS A 107 -9.10 -14.93 9.73
C LYS A 107 -8.78 -14.08 8.51
N LEU A 108 -7.67 -14.35 7.83
CA LEU A 108 -7.28 -13.63 6.62
C LEU A 108 -7.69 -14.38 5.34
N SER A 109 -8.29 -15.56 5.44
CA SER A 109 -8.60 -16.40 4.28
C SER A 109 -9.52 -15.71 3.27
N ARG A 110 -10.38 -14.82 3.71
CA ARG A 110 -11.29 -14.07 2.85
C ARG A 110 -10.54 -13.22 1.82
N LEU A 111 -9.33 -12.76 2.16
CA LEU A 111 -8.54 -11.90 1.29
C LEU A 111 -8.12 -12.60 -0.02
N LYS A 112 -7.98 -13.92 -0.03
CA LYS A 112 -7.57 -14.63 -1.24
C LYS A 112 -8.58 -14.53 -2.38
N ASP A 113 -9.83 -14.27 -2.04
CA ASP A 113 -10.93 -14.21 -2.99
C ASP A 113 -11.36 -12.78 -3.32
N CYS A 114 -10.62 -11.78 -2.82
CA CYS A 114 -10.98 -10.37 -2.95
C CYS A 114 -9.99 -9.62 -3.80
N LEU A 115 -10.50 -8.74 -4.63
CA LEU A 115 -9.71 -7.62 -5.13
C LEU A 115 -9.95 -6.44 -4.21
N VAL A 116 -8.89 -5.87 -3.67
CA VAL A 116 -8.97 -4.78 -2.71
C VAL A 116 -8.53 -3.48 -3.38
N ILE A 117 -9.32 -2.45 -3.18
CA ILE A 117 -9.02 -1.08 -3.64
C ILE A 117 -8.67 -0.27 -2.41
N GLY A 118 -7.68 0.59 -2.50
CA GLY A 118 -7.25 1.35 -1.34
C GLY A 118 -6.83 2.77 -1.63
N GLU A 119 -6.76 3.51 -0.56
CA GLU A 119 -6.19 4.85 -0.52
C GLU A 119 -4.99 4.84 0.41
N HIS A 120 -3.87 5.34 -0.07
CA HIS A 120 -2.64 5.43 0.71
C HIS A 120 -2.18 6.88 0.76
N GLU A 121 -2.13 7.43 1.96
CA GLU A 121 -1.71 8.80 2.19
C GLU A 121 -0.41 8.80 3.00
N VAL A 122 0.56 9.59 2.56
CA VAL A 122 1.81 9.82 3.28
C VAL A 122 1.91 11.32 3.53
N ASP A 123 2.16 11.71 4.78
CA ASP A 123 2.37 13.11 5.10
C ASP A 123 3.84 13.53 4.91
N ALA A 124 4.13 14.81 5.14
CA ALA A 124 5.48 15.36 4.92
C ALA A 124 6.53 14.73 5.83
N ASP A 125 6.13 14.17 6.96
CA ASP A 125 7.03 13.56 7.95
C ASP A 125 7.16 12.05 7.77
N GLY A 126 6.49 11.47 6.78
CA GLY A 126 6.52 10.04 6.51
C GLY A 126 5.52 9.22 7.31
N ASN A 127 4.54 9.85 7.94
CA ASN A 127 3.44 9.12 8.56
C ASN A 127 2.48 8.64 7.48
N THR A 128 1.96 7.43 7.63
CA THR A 128 1.11 6.80 6.63
C THR A 128 -0.26 6.47 7.17
N LYS A 129 -1.23 6.49 6.30
CA LYS A 129 -2.59 6.03 6.56
C LYS A 129 -3.12 5.36 5.31
N THR A 130 -3.60 4.14 5.46
CA THR A 130 -4.12 3.35 4.34
C THR A 130 -5.50 2.84 4.70
N ARG A 131 -6.46 3.06 3.80
CA ARG A 131 -7.83 2.55 3.93
C ARG A 131 -8.10 1.58 2.79
N PHE A 132 -8.86 0.54 3.11
CA PHE A 132 -9.09 -0.58 2.20
C PHE A 132 -10.57 -0.84 2.00
N TRP A 133 -10.97 -1.08 0.76
CA TRP A 133 -12.31 -1.47 0.38
C TRP A 133 -12.25 -2.72 -0.48
N GLU A 134 -13.21 -3.57 -0.31
CA GLU A 134 -13.40 -4.74 -1.16
C GLU A 134 -14.09 -4.30 -2.45
N TRP A 135 -13.63 -4.80 -3.59
CA TRP A 135 -14.34 -4.61 -4.85
C TRP A 135 -15.34 -5.74 -5.03
N LYS A 136 -16.58 -5.42 -5.28
CA LYS A 136 -17.66 -6.40 -5.51
C LYS A 136 -18.23 -6.30 -6.91
#